data_8c63c7c8be936f5ce35412883b3ffd23
#
_entry.id   8c63c7c8be936f5ce35412883b3ffd23
#
_cell.length_a   1.000
_cell.length_b   1.000
_cell.length_c   1.000
_cell.angle_alpha   90.00
_cell.angle_beta   90.00
_cell.angle_gamma   90.00
#
_symmetry.space_group_name_H-M   'P 1'
#
loop_
_entity.id
_entity.type
_entity.pdbx_description
1 polymer ?
#
loop_
_entity_poly.entity_id
_entity_poly.type
_entity_poly.pdbx_seq_one_letter_code
_entity_poly.pdbx_strand_id
1 'polypeptide(L)'
;MNPDFLQTILRQHAPAAAAEVRAVRPWSLDSSTSILSNLTAGRTAQPIGLFGLEVELREAGQPWRTQRMVLKAKPHARAICQMLTGLAQACGGAVAEVYPAFEYRTGFGNTHRRELAVYAGAPGPAATLLPRVWGTHADDATGSYLVLLEDLSEHALLNSVLAPAHWTDAHLRAALRQLAAWHAHHLLPASTAPPEAPPAT
;
A
#
# COMPACT_ATOMS: atom_id res chain seq x y z
N MET A 1 13.93 9.77 -8.06
CA MET A 1 14.39 8.62 -7.20
C MET A 1 15.85 8.37 -7.54
N ASN A 2 16.70 8.23 -6.52
CA ASN A 2 18.12 7.89 -6.70
C ASN A 2 18.24 6.38 -7.00
N PRO A 3 19.02 5.97 -8.04
CA PRO A 3 19.28 4.56 -8.36
C PRO A 3 19.84 3.74 -7.20
N ASP A 4 20.79 4.30 -6.43
CA ASP A 4 21.42 3.59 -5.30
C ASP A 4 20.43 3.29 -4.19
N PHE A 5 19.52 4.21 -3.91
CA PHE A 5 18.46 3.99 -2.93
C PHE A 5 17.50 2.89 -3.38
N LEU A 6 17.09 2.90 -4.65
CA LEU A 6 16.24 1.85 -5.20
C LEU A 6 16.94 0.49 -5.18
N GLN A 7 18.22 0.44 -5.56
CA GLN A 7 19.04 -0.78 -5.49
C GLN A 7 19.11 -1.34 -4.08
N THR A 8 19.22 -0.47 -3.07
CA THR A 8 19.21 -0.88 -1.66
C THR A 8 17.90 -1.58 -1.29
N ILE A 9 16.74 -1.00 -1.69
CA ILE A 9 15.42 -1.61 -1.46
C ILE A 9 15.32 -2.98 -2.13
N LEU A 10 15.72 -3.08 -3.39
CA LEU A 10 15.67 -4.35 -4.15
C LEU A 10 16.53 -5.43 -3.50
N ARG A 11 17.75 -5.08 -3.08
CA ARG A 11 18.68 -6.03 -2.44
C ARG A 11 18.21 -6.47 -1.06
N GLN A 12 17.60 -5.58 -0.29
CA GLN A 12 17.03 -5.94 1.01
C GLN A 12 15.85 -6.93 0.87
N HIS A 13 15.03 -6.76 -0.15
CA HIS A 13 13.88 -7.63 -0.40
C HIS A 13 14.28 -8.99 -0.99
N ALA A 14 15.22 -9.01 -1.91
CA ALA A 14 15.69 -10.22 -2.60
C ALA A 14 17.23 -10.25 -2.67
N PRO A 15 17.91 -10.54 -1.55
CA PRO A 15 19.38 -10.52 -1.49
C PRO A 15 20.05 -11.44 -2.52
N ALA A 16 19.46 -12.62 -2.76
CA ALA A 16 19.99 -13.60 -3.69
C ALA A 16 19.96 -13.12 -5.17
N ALA A 17 19.08 -12.19 -5.53
CA ALA A 17 19.02 -11.65 -6.87
C ALA A 17 20.18 -10.70 -7.18
N ALA A 18 20.90 -10.19 -6.16
CA ALA A 18 22.02 -9.26 -6.29
C ALA A 18 21.75 -8.14 -7.32
N ALA A 19 20.55 -7.56 -7.25
CA ALA A 19 20.09 -6.58 -8.23
C ALA A 19 21.01 -5.36 -8.30
N GLU A 20 21.33 -4.95 -9.52
CA GLU A 20 22.01 -3.69 -9.81
C GLU A 20 21.05 -2.77 -10.57
N VAL A 21 21.06 -1.48 -10.25
CA VAL A 21 20.23 -0.45 -10.89
C VAL A 21 21.13 0.60 -11.53
N ARG A 22 20.95 0.79 -12.84
CA ARG A 22 21.75 1.76 -13.62
C ARG A 22 21.04 3.10 -13.80
N ALA A 23 19.73 3.06 -14.04
CA ALA A 23 18.93 4.25 -14.27
C ALA A 23 17.50 4.08 -13.75
N VAL A 24 16.91 5.20 -13.32
CA VAL A 24 15.50 5.30 -12.92
C VAL A 24 14.90 6.52 -13.60
N ARG A 25 13.85 6.33 -14.38
CA ARG A 25 13.13 7.40 -15.07
C ARG A 25 11.67 7.40 -14.63
N PRO A 26 11.06 8.56 -14.41
CA PRO A 26 9.62 8.62 -14.17
C PRO A 26 8.85 8.31 -15.46
N TRP A 27 7.71 7.64 -15.32
CA TRP A 27 6.70 7.55 -16.36
C TRP A 27 5.34 7.96 -15.82
N SER A 28 4.46 8.42 -16.72
CA SER A 28 3.15 8.94 -16.33
C SER A 28 2.23 7.82 -15.88
N LEU A 29 1.77 7.89 -14.64
CA LEU A 29 0.80 6.99 -14.04
C LEU A 29 -0.42 7.80 -13.60
N ASP A 30 -1.62 7.34 -13.98
CA ASP A 30 -2.85 7.92 -13.45
C ASP A 30 -3.06 7.48 -12.00
N SER A 31 -2.91 8.42 -11.09
CA SER A 31 -3.13 8.23 -9.65
C SER A 31 -4.39 8.93 -9.13
N SER A 32 -5.26 9.41 -10.02
CA SER A 32 -6.45 10.21 -9.68
C SER A 32 -7.41 9.49 -8.71
N THR A 33 -7.45 8.16 -8.74
CA THR A 33 -8.30 7.33 -7.88
C THR A 33 -7.76 7.09 -6.47
N SER A 34 -6.53 7.54 -6.18
CA SER A 34 -5.91 7.37 -4.86
C SER A 34 -6.36 8.46 -3.89
N ILE A 35 -7.61 8.39 -3.43
CA ILE A 35 -8.28 9.43 -2.65
C ILE A 35 -7.45 9.84 -1.41
N LEU A 36 -7.03 8.88 -0.58
CA LEU A 36 -6.26 9.21 0.63
C LEU A 36 -4.93 9.86 0.31
N SER A 37 -4.23 9.39 -0.71
CA SER A 37 -2.97 10.00 -1.15
C SER A 37 -3.19 11.43 -1.63
N ASN A 38 -4.23 11.66 -2.42
CA ASN A 38 -4.55 13.00 -2.95
C ASN A 38 -4.96 13.97 -1.84
N LEU A 39 -5.74 13.53 -0.85
CA LEU A 39 -6.16 14.35 0.29
C LEU A 39 -5.03 14.64 1.29
N THR A 40 -4.00 13.82 1.33
CA THR A 40 -2.84 14.00 2.22
C THR A 40 -1.64 14.61 1.50
N ALA A 41 -1.63 14.62 0.17
CA ALA A 41 -0.57 15.26 -0.63
C ALA A 41 -0.47 16.75 -0.26
N GLY A 42 0.76 17.23 -0.12
CA GLY A 42 1.03 18.63 0.27
C GLY A 42 0.89 18.93 1.76
N ARG A 43 0.45 17.98 2.60
CA ARG A 43 0.41 18.11 4.06
C ARG A 43 1.68 17.60 4.75
N THR A 44 2.58 17.00 4.00
CA THR A 44 3.85 16.45 4.47
C THR A 44 4.98 16.93 3.59
N ALA A 45 6.21 16.98 4.13
CA ALA A 45 7.40 17.31 3.35
C ALA A 45 7.79 16.20 2.35
N GLN A 46 7.33 14.98 2.59
CA GLN A 46 7.62 13.84 1.73
C GLN A 46 6.58 13.72 0.61
N PRO A 47 7.00 13.38 -0.62
CA PRO A 47 6.06 13.05 -1.69
C PRO A 47 5.19 11.85 -1.29
N ILE A 48 3.87 11.99 -1.45
CA ILE A 48 2.89 10.94 -1.18
C ILE A 48 2.12 10.67 -2.46
N GLY A 49 1.87 9.39 -2.75
CA GLY A 49 1.12 9.00 -3.93
C GLY A 49 1.64 7.74 -4.60
N LEU A 50 1.22 7.56 -5.85
CA LEU A 50 1.69 6.51 -6.75
C LEU A 50 2.55 7.15 -7.83
N PHE A 51 3.73 6.60 -8.05
CA PHE A 51 4.72 7.09 -9.00
C PHE A 51 5.15 5.96 -9.93
N GLY A 52 5.00 6.15 -11.22
CA GLY A 52 5.52 5.21 -12.22
C GLY A 52 7.03 5.36 -12.38
N LEU A 53 7.75 4.24 -12.36
CA LEU A 53 9.20 4.18 -12.50
C LEU A 53 9.58 3.19 -13.61
N GLU A 54 10.30 3.66 -14.62
CA GLU A 54 11.06 2.80 -15.54
C GLU A 54 12.46 2.61 -14.96
N VAL A 55 12.77 1.38 -14.60
CA VAL A 55 14.00 1.00 -13.91
C VAL A 55 14.85 0.17 -14.84
N GLU A 56 16.05 0.63 -15.14
CA GLU A 56 17.03 -0.14 -15.88
C GLU A 56 17.88 -0.93 -14.88
N LEU A 57 17.62 -2.24 -14.83
CA LEU A 57 18.21 -3.13 -13.83
C LEU A 57 18.74 -4.42 -14.46
N ARG A 58 19.64 -5.08 -13.74
CA ARG A 58 20.02 -6.48 -13.99
C ARG A 58 20.08 -7.24 -12.67
N GLU A 59 19.79 -8.51 -12.73
CA GLU A 59 20.06 -9.48 -11.66
C GLU A 59 21.37 -10.23 -11.97
N ALA A 60 21.96 -10.85 -10.97
CA ALA A 60 23.24 -11.54 -11.15
C ALA A 60 23.21 -12.54 -12.31
N GLY A 61 24.15 -12.43 -13.25
CA GLY A 61 24.23 -13.27 -14.43
C GLY A 61 23.20 -13.01 -15.51
N GLN A 62 22.32 -12.01 -15.36
CA GLN A 62 21.32 -11.64 -16.36
C GLN A 62 21.71 -10.38 -17.14
N PRO A 63 21.22 -10.22 -18.37
CA PRO A 63 21.41 -8.98 -19.13
C PRO A 63 20.64 -7.80 -18.49
N TRP A 64 21.07 -6.58 -18.83
CA TRP A 64 20.32 -5.38 -18.50
C TRP A 64 18.92 -5.40 -19.15
N ARG A 65 17.91 -5.03 -18.39
CA ARG A 65 16.53 -4.91 -18.86
C ARG A 65 15.86 -3.69 -18.28
N THR A 66 14.88 -3.17 -18.98
CA THR A 66 13.98 -2.13 -18.46
C THR A 66 12.77 -2.80 -17.83
N GLN A 67 12.46 -2.44 -16.60
CA GLN A 67 11.32 -2.92 -15.85
C GLN A 67 10.46 -1.74 -15.40
N ARG A 68 9.16 -1.78 -15.71
CA ARG A 68 8.20 -0.85 -15.13
C ARG A 68 7.81 -1.30 -13.75
N MET A 69 7.78 -0.35 -12.84
CA MET A 69 7.41 -0.54 -11.45
C MET A 69 6.54 0.63 -10.99
N VAL A 70 5.73 0.40 -9.97
CA VAL A 70 4.95 1.43 -9.30
C VAL A 70 5.47 1.61 -7.89
N LEU A 71 5.95 2.82 -7.59
CA LEU A 71 6.31 3.20 -6.24
C LEU A 71 5.08 3.80 -5.56
N LYS A 72 4.65 3.18 -4.48
CA LYS A 72 3.62 3.70 -3.58
C LYS A 72 4.28 4.33 -2.37
N ALA A 73 4.23 5.65 -2.28
CA ALA A 73 4.69 6.41 -1.12
C ALA A 73 3.48 6.70 -0.22
N LYS A 74 3.50 6.16 1.00
CA LYS A 74 2.36 6.18 1.91
C LYS A 74 2.44 7.37 2.87
N PRO A 75 1.30 8.02 3.15
CA PRO A 75 1.25 9.00 4.25
C PRO A 75 1.41 8.28 5.59
N HIS A 76 2.04 8.94 6.55
CA HIS A 76 2.03 8.48 7.92
C HIS A 76 0.58 8.48 8.47
N ALA A 77 0.22 7.49 9.28
CA ALA A 77 -1.13 7.34 9.84
C ALA A 77 -1.64 8.63 10.51
N ARG A 78 -0.77 9.34 11.25
CA ARG A 78 -1.12 10.61 11.90
C ARG A 78 -1.67 11.64 10.90
N ALA A 79 -1.09 11.75 9.72
CA ALA A 79 -1.56 12.69 8.69
C ALA A 79 -2.97 12.33 8.20
N ILE A 80 -3.26 11.03 8.07
CA ILE A 80 -4.60 10.54 7.70
C ILE A 80 -5.59 10.84 8.84
N CYS A 81 -5.27 10.50 10.08
CA CYS A 81 -6.13 10.74 11.23
C CYS A 81 -6.43 12.25 11.39
N GLN A 82 -5.41 13.10 11.31
CA GLN A 82 -5.60 14.55 11.36
C GLN A 82 -6.49 15.08 10.24
N MET A 83 -6.31 14.57 9.02
CA MET A 83 -7.15 14.93 7.88
C MET A 83 -8.62 14.52 8.11
N LEU A 84 -8.86 13.29 8.59
CA LEU A 84 -10.20 12.78 8.86
C LEU A 84 -10.88 13.54 10.02
N THR A 85 -10.13 13.86 11.07
CA THR A 85 -10.62 14.71 12.16
C THR A 85 -11.04 16.08 11.63
N GLY A 86 -10.22 16.69 10.77
CA GLY A 86 -10.56 17.96 10.13
C GLY A 86 -11.81 17.87 9.24
N LEU A 87 -11.98 16.79 8.50
CA LEU A 87 -13.19 16.54 7.71
C LEU A 87 -14.42 16.37 8.60
N ALA A 88 -14.32 15.59 9.68
CA ALA A 88 -15.42 15.42 10.64
C ALA A 88 -15.85 16.75 11.24
N GLN A 89 -14.90 17.60 11.64
CA GLN A 89 -15.17 18.94 12.14
C GLN A 89 -15.85 19.83 11.08
N ALA A 90 -15.41 19.76 9.83
CA ALA A 90 -16.01 20.50 8.74
C ALA A 90 -17.45 20.06 8.42
N CYS A 91 -17.77 18.78 8.60
CA CYS A 91 -19.14 18.26 8.49
C CYS A 91 -20.05 18.79 9.60
N GLY A 92 -19.51 19.07 10.78
CA GLY A 92 -20.27 19.57 11.92
C GLY A 92 -21.27 18.56 12.52
N GLY A 93 -22.11 19.05 13.44
CA GLY A 93 -23.18 18.26 14.08
C GLY A 93 -22.69 16.96 14.70
N ALA A 94 -23.49 15.91 14.64
CA ALA A 94 -23.21 14.63 15.26
C ALA A 94 -21.90 13.98 14.78
N VAL A 95 -21.47 14.24 13.54
CA VAL A 95 -20.20 13.70 13.01
C VAL A 95 -19.02 14.30 13.76
N ALA A 96 -19.00 15.61 13.95
CA ALA A 96 -17.93 16.31 14.68
C ALA A 96 -17.87 15.88 16.15
N GLU A 97 -19.03 15.64 16.76
CA GLU A 97 -19.14 15.27 18.17
C GLU A 97 -18.69 13.82 18.41
N VAL A 98 -19.10 12.88 17.54
CA VAL A 98 -18.91 11.45 17.77
C VAL A 98 -17.57 10.95 17.23
N TYR A 99 -17.06 11.49 16.11
CA TYR A 99 -15.87 10.98 15.45
C TYR A 99 -14.64 10.83 16.39
N PRO A 100 -14.29 11.79 17.26
CA PRO A 100 -13.12 11.64 18.14
C PRO A 100 -13.16 10.41 19.03
N ALA A 101 -14.34 10.02 19.52
CA ALA A 101 -14.51 8.85 20.36
C ALA A 101 -14.38 7.53 19.60
N PHE A 102 -14.55 7.54 18.29
CA PHE A 102 -14.53 6.35 17.43
C PHE A 102 -13.38 6.33 16.42
N GLU A 103 -12.49 7.34 16.42
CA GLU A 103 -11.37 7.44 15.50
C GLU A 103 -10.55 6.13 15.45
N TYR A 104 -10.27 5.53 16.60
CA TYR A 104 -9.50 4.28 16.70
C TYR A 104 -10.15 3.10 15.96
N ARG A 105 -11.49 3.09 15.82
CA ARG A 105 -12.24 2.07 15.11
C ARG A 105 -12.18 2.21 13.59
N THR A 106 -11.77 3.37 13.09
CA THR A 106 -11.63 3.59 11.63
C THR A 106 -10.52 2.73 11.01
N GLY A 107 -9.64 2.18 11.85
CA GLY A 107 -8.55 1.33 11.43
C GLY A 107 -7.40 2.06 10.73
N PHE A 108 -7.36 3.40 10.72
CA PHE A 108 -6.28 4.15 10.08
C PHE A 108 -5.00 4.24 10.92
N GLY A 109 -5.06 3.94 12.22
CA GLY A 109 -3.86 3.79 13.05
C GLY A 109 -2.90 2.76 12.44
N ASN A 110 -1.63 3.12 12.27
CA ASN A 110 -0.59 2.27 11.70
C ASN A 110 -0.81 1.79 10.24
N THR A 111 -1.72 2.40 9.45
CA THR A 111 -1.92 2.01 8.04
C THR A 111 -0.64 2.05 7.21
N HIS A 112 0.27 2.99 7.50
CA HIS A 112 1.55 3.10 6.82
C HIS A 112 2.42 1.85 7.00
N ARG A 113 2.35 1.19 8.17
CA ARG A 113 3.12 -0.03 8.49
C ARG A 113 2.39 -1.32 8.17
N ARG A 114 1.06 -1.36 8.35
CA ARG A 114 0.28 -2.59 8.14
C ARG A 114 0.41 -3.13 6.73
N GLU A 115 0.32 -2.26 5.72
CA GLU A 115 0.48 -2.71 4.34
C GLU A 115 1.89 -3.22 4.05
N LEU A 116 2.92 -2.55 4.57
CA LEU A 116 4.30 -3.01 4.45
C LEU A 116 4.49 -4.39 5.11
N ALA A 117 3.89 -4.58 6.29
CA ALA A 117 3.95 -5.86 7.01
C ALA A 117 3.26 -6.99 6.22
N VAL A 118 2.13 -6.72 5.57
CA VAL A 118 1.47 -7.69 4.68
C VAL A 118 2.40 -8.12 3.56
N TYR A 119 3.03 -7.17 2.88
CA TYR A 119 3.94 -7.48 1.78
C TYR A 119 5.26 -8.14 2.22
N ALA A 120 5.73 -7.84 3.43
CA ALA A 120 6.93 -8.47 3.99
C ALA A 120 6.66 -9.90 4.48
N GLY A 121 5.42 -10.19 4.89
CA GLY A 121 5.06 -11.44 5.57
C GLY A 121 4.17 -12.39 4.78
N ALA A 122 3.95 -12.19 3.48
CA ALA A 122 2.99 -12.98 2.68
C ALA A 122 3.63 -14.20 1.95
N PRO A 123 4.08 -15.26 2.66
CA PRO A 123 4.43 -16.51 2.02
C PRO A 123 3.17 -17.34 1.73
N GLY A 124 3.25 -18.21 0.71
CA GLY A 124 2.23 -19.22 0.44
C GLY A 124 1.08 -18.72 -0.46
N PRO A 125 -0.12 -19.34 -0.37
CA PRO A 125 -1.24 -19.10 -1.31
C PRO A 125 -1.70 -17.64 -1.37
N ALA A 126 -1.55 -16.90 -0.28
CA ALA A 126 -1.92 -15.48 -0.21
C ALA A 126 -1.04 -14.60 -1.12
N ALA A 127 0.20 -15.00 -1.40
CA ALA A 127 1.10 -14.27 -2.29
C ALA A 127 0.56 -14.17 -3.72
N THR A 128 -0.21 -15.16 -4.18
CA THR A 128 -0.81 -15.16 -5.52
C THR A 128 -1.95 -14.14 -5.69
N LEU A 129 -2.44 -13.58 -4.58
CA LEU A 129 -3.52 -12.57 -4.55
C LEU A 129 -2.97 -11.14 -4.55
N LEU A 130 -1.68 -11.00 -4.34
CA LEU A 130 -1.01 -9.71 -4.26
C LEU A 130 -0.24 -9.42 -5.54
N PRO A 131 -0.10 -8.15 -5.93
CA PRO A 131 0.85 -7.79 -6.96
C PRO A 131 2.26 -8.19 -6.53
N ARG A 132 3.13 -8.49 -7.50
CA ARG A 132 4.54 -8.74 -7.20
C ARG A 132 5.13 -7.54 -6.47
N VAL A 133 5.76 -7.82 -5.34
CA VAL A 133 6.48 -6.81 -4.57
C VAL A 133 7.96 -6.88 -4.92
N TRP A 134 8.52 -5.76 -5.31
CA TRP A 134 9.95 -5.61 -5.57
C TRP A 134 10.72 -5.19 -4.33
N GLY A 135 10.01 -4.63 -3.34
CA GLY A 135 10.58 -4.27 -2.06
C GLY A 135 9.72 -3.30 -1.27
N THR A 136 10.06 -3.16 0.00
CA THR A 136 9.45 -2.22 0.92
C THR A 136 10.54 -1.42 1.64
N HIS A 137 10.20 -0.21 2.07
CA HIS A 137 11.07 0.62 2.88
C HIS A 137 10.26 1.33 3.96
N ALA A 138 10.78 1.34 5.19
CA ALA A 138 10.19 2.05 6.30
C ALA A 138 11.30 2.78 7.07
N ASP A 139 11.14 4.09 7.21
CA ASP A 139 12.03 4.93 7.99
C ASP A 139 11.20 5.90 8.82
N ASP A 140 11.16 5.66 10.12
CA ASP A 140 10.42 6.49 11.06
C ASP A 140 11.05 7.87 11.28
N ALA A 141 12.37 7.95 11.15
CA ALA A 141 13.09 9.21 11.37
C ALA A 141 12.74 10.25 10.29
N THR A 142 12.60 9.79 9.05
CA THR A 142 12.21 10.62 7.91
C THR A 142 10.71 10.57 7.61
N GLY A 143 9.96 9.64 8.22
CA GLY A 143 8.55 9.41 7.93
C GLY A 143 8.31 8.82 6.53
N SER A 144 9.28 8.08 5.99
CA SER A 144 9.23 7.51 4.65
C SER A 144 8.75 6.06 4.68
N TYR A 145 7.61 5.78 4.04
CA TYR A 145 7.02 4.45 3.97
C TYR A 145 6.68 4.12 2.51
N LEU A 146 7.46 3.23 1.93
CA LEU A 146 7.43 2.95 0.50
C LEU A 146 7.14 1.47 0.24
N VAL A 147 6.35 1.22 -0.79
CA VAL A 147 6.16 -0.11 -1.39
C VAL A 147 6.46 -0.01 -2.88
N LEU A 148 7.31 -0.88 -3.37
CA LEU A 148 7.65 -0.99 -4.78
C LEU A 148 6.95 -2.21 -5.36
N LEU A 149 6.00 -1.98 -6.27
CA LEU A 149 5.10 -2.96 -6.85
C LEU A 149 5.37 -3.16 -8.34
N GLU A 150 4.87 -4.26 -8.89
CA GLU A 150 4.79 -4.41 -10.34
C GLU A 150 3.80 -3.40 -10.95
N ASP A 151 4.02 -3.08 -12.21
CA ASP A 151 3.09 -2.31 -13.02
C ASP A 151 1.96 -3.24 -13.50
N LEU A 152 0.73 -2.90 -13.15
CA LEU A 152 -0.47 -3.63 -13.54
C LEU A 152 -1.25 -2.93 -14.67
N SER A 153 -0.67 -1.94 -15.33
CA SER A 153 -1.39 -1.14 -16.35
C SER A 153 -1.86 -1.96 -17.56
N GLU A 154 -1.24 -3.11 -17.82
CA GLU A 154 -1.66 -4.03 -18.87
C GLU A 154 -2.77 -5.00 -18.43
N HIS A 155 -3.18 -4.95 -17.16
CA HIS A 155 -4.28 -5.76 -16.64
C HIS A 155 -5.60 -4.98 -16.70
N ALA A 156 -6.72 -5.71 -16.68
CA ALA A 156 -8.04 -5.09 -16.56
C ALA A 156 -8.21 -4.52 -15.14
N LEU A 157 -7.98 -3.23 -14.97
CA LEU A 157 -8.15 -2.54 -13.70
C LEU A 157 -9.60 -2.08 -13.57
N LEU A 158 -10.36 -2.71 -12.68
CA LEU A 158 -11.76 -2.36 -12.40
C LEU A 158 -11.84 -1.32 -11.30
N ASN A 159 -12.44 -0.18 -11.60
CA ASN A 159 -12.66 0.88 -10.62
C ASN A 159 -14.09 0.82 -10.09
N SER A 160 -14.27 0.46 -8.83
CA SER A 160 -15.57 0.35 -8.19
C SER A 160 -16.21 1.70 -7.84
N VAL A 161 -15.42 2.77 -7.77
CA VAL A 161 -15.91 4.11 -7.41
C VAL A 161 -16.33 4.90 -8.64
N LEU A 162 -15.45 4.98 -9.64
CA LEU A 162 -15.66 5.83 -10.81
C LEU A 162 -16.39 5.10 -11.97
N ALA A 163 -16.28 3.78 -12.02
CA ALA A 163 -16.87 2.97 -13.09
C ALA A 163 -17.50 1.66 -12.56
N PRO A 164 -18.45 1.73 -11.60
CA PRO A 164 -19.05 0.54 -10.99
C PRO A 164 -19.76 -0.37 -12.00
N ALA A 165 -20.27 0.19 -13.10
CA ALA A 165 -20.95 -0.58 -14.14
C ALA A 165 -20.04 -1.57 -14.89
N HIS A 166 -18.72 -1.42 -14.81
CA HIS A 166 -17.78 -2.38 -15.40
C HIS A 166 -17.62 -3.66 -14.57
N TRP A 167 -18.13 -3.68 -13.33
CA TRP A 167 -18.14 -4.87 -12.50
C TRP A 167 -19.29 -5.78 -12.90
N THR A 168 -18.95 -6.95 -13.41
CA THR A 168 -19.92 -8.02 -13.72
C THR A 168 -20.07 -8.95 -12.52
N ASP A 169 -21.12 -9.78 -12.51
CA ASP A 169 -21.31 -10.84 -11.52
C ASP A 169 -20.10 -11.78 -11.44
N ALA A 170 -19.44 -12.05 -12.58
CA ALA A 170 -18.25 -12.87 -12.64
C ALA A 170 -17.08 -12.21 -11.87
N HIS A 171 -16.88 -10.91 -12.04
CA HIS A 171 -15.86 -10.15 -11.31
C HIS A 171 -16.15 -10.12 -9.80
N LEU A 172 -17.40 -9.88 -9.40
CA LEU A 172 -17.79 -9.88 -7.99
C LEU A 172 -17.57 -11.26 -7.35
N ARG A 173 -17.98 -12.33 -8.02
CA ARG A 173 -17.75 -13.71 -7.54
C ARG A 173 -16.26 -14.05 -7.43
N ALA A 174 -15.43 -13.61 -8.38
CA ALA A 174 -13.99 -13.80 -8.33
C ALA A 174 -13.38 -13.07 -7.12
N ALA A 175 -13.72 -11.80 -6.93
CA ALA A 175 -13.23 -11.00 -5.81
C ALA A 175 -13.64 -11.60 -4.46
N LEU A 176 -14.90 -12.03 -4.30
CA LEU A 176 -15.38 -12.65 -3.07
C LEU A 176 -14.70 -13.99 -2.76
N ARG A 177 -14.45 -14.83 -3.79
CA ARG A 177 -13.70 -16.08 -3.59
C ARG A 177 -12.27 -15.81 -3.11
N GLN A 178 -11.60 -14.84 -3.73
CA GLN A 178 -10.24 -14.48 -3.35
C GLN A 178 -10.18 -13.88 -1.94
N LEU A 179 -11.15 -13.03 -1.59
CA LEU A 179 -11.26 -12.49 -0.24
C LEU A 179 -11.52 -13.59 0.79
N ALA A 180 -12.40 -14.56 0.48
CA ALA A 180 -12.65 -15.71 1.35
C ALA A 180 -11.40 -16.56 1.54
N ALA A 181 -10.63 -16.82 0.48
CA ALA A 181 -9.37 -17.54 0.56
C ALA A 181 -8.33 -16.79 1.41
N TRP A 182 -8.25 -15.48 1.26
CA TRP A 182 -7.40 -14.62 2.10
C TRP A 182 -7.80 -14.71 3.58
N HIS A 183 -9.08 -14.57 3.89
CA HIS A 183 -9.58 -14.66 5.26
C HIS A 183 -9.34 -16.04 5.86
N ALA A 184 -9.60 -17.11 5.12
CA ALA A 184 -9.36 -18.48 5.59
C ALA A 184 -7.89 -18.73 5.94
N HIS A 185 -6.96 -18.15 5.14
CA HIS A 185 -5.53 -18.27 5.42
C HIS A 185 -5.09 -17.51 6.68
N HIS A 186 -5.77 -16.40 6.99
CA HIS A 186 -5.43 -15.53 8.13
C HIS A 186 -6.34 -15.72 9.36
N LEU A 187 -7.27 -16.67 9.32
CA LEU A 187 -8.06 -17.02 10.49
C LEU A 187 -7.16 -17.68 11.55
N LEU A 188 -6.97 -16.98 12.65
CA LEU A 188 -6.33 -17.56 13.83
C LEU A 188 -7.33 -18.49 14.53
N PRO A 189 -6.89 -19.66 15.08
CA PRO A 189 -7.73 -20.46 15.95
C PRO A 189 -8.24 -19.61 17.12
N ALA A 190 -9.50 -19.76 17.48
CA ALA A 190 -10.14 -18.98 18.55
C ALA A 190 -9.38 -19.02 19.89
N SER A 191 -8.60 -20.10 20.13
CA SER A 191 -7.78 -20.29 21.33
C SER A 191 -6.51 -19.45 21.39
N THR A 192 -6.12 -18.78 20.31
CA THR A 192 -4.89 -17.97 20.24
C THR A 192 -5.16 -16.46 20.21
N ALA A 193 -6.42 -16.04 20.19
CA ALA A 193 -6.75 -14.62 20.29
C ALA A 193 -6.39 -14.12 21.71
N PRO A 194 -5.54 -13.08 21.85
CA PRO A 194 -5.32 -12.48 23.16
C PRO A 194 -6.65 -11.94 23.69
N PRO A 195 -6.90 -12.03 25.01
CA PRO A 195 -8.10 -11.45 25.60
C PRO A 195 -8.14 -9.96 25.27
N GLU A 196 -9.31 -9.49 24.84
CA GLU A 196 -9.54 -8.07 24.55
C GLU A 196 -9.19 -7.26 25.79
N ALA A 197 -8.22 -6.35 25.68
CA ALA A 197 -7.83 -5.51 26.81
C ALA A 197 -9.05 -4.71 27.26
N PRO A 198 -9.35 -4.65 28.56
CA PRO A 198 -10.48 -3.87 29.06
C PRO A 198 -10.27 -2.39 28.67
N PRO A 199 -11.35 -1.65 28.37
CA PRO A 199 -11.24 -0.24 28.05
C PRO A 199 -10.55 0.48 29.21
N ALA A 200 -9.52 1.27 28.88
CA ALA A 200 -8.87 2.13 29.87
C ALA A 200 -9.93 3.11 30.41
N THR A 201 -10.18 3.03 31.72
CA THR A 201 -11.02 3.98 32.48
C THR A 201 -10.33 5.32 32.62
#